data_2cb793962e7fe0b25c776472d37933f7
#
_entry.id   2cb793962e7fe0b25c776472d37933f7
#
_cell.length_a   1.000
_cell.length_b   1.000
_cell.length_c   1.000
_cell.angle_alpha   90.00
_cell.angle_beta   90.00
_cell.angle_gamma   90.00
#
_symmetry.space_group_name_H-M   'P 1'
#
loop_
_entity.id
_entity.type
_entity.pdbx_description
1 polymer ?
#
loop_
_entity_poly.entity_id
_entity_poly.type
_entity_poly.pdbx_seq_one_letter_code
_entity_poly.pdbx_strand_id
1 'polypeptide(L)'
;MRFLKKIRRNQDGAAVIEMAFALPALIVLMWMIVQLGLVFRAMSGIQHGLGEGSRMATLFPKPTDTAIQTRISSAVYGIGPGSFTIATPVTGNADGANYLDLRVTYTQATDMLLFPGPTISVSRSKRVWVAI
;
A
#
# COMPACT_ATOMS: atom_id res chain seq x y z
N MET A 1 52.17 -15.77 30.63
CA MET A 1 51.96 -14.87 29.48
C MET A 1 51.40 -15.53 28.19
N ARG A 2 51.38 -16.85 28.02
CA ARG A 2 50.86 -17.55 26.83
C ARG A 2 49.30 -17.57 26.77
N PHE A 3 48.62 -17.57 27.90
CA PHE A 3 47.14 -17.59 27.94
C PHE A 3 46.51 -16.30 27.42
N LEU A 4 47.03 -15.15 27.76
CA LEU A 4 46.52 -13.84 27.33
C LEU A 4 46.68 -13.63 25.80
N LYS A 5 47.70 -14.24 25.22
CA LYS A 5 47.97 -14.19 23.75
C LYS A 5 46.98 -15.06 22.98
N LYS A 6 46.42 -16.13 23.59
CA LYS A 6 45.43 -17.03 22.99
C LYS A 6 44.05 -16.39 22.98
N ILE A 7 43.66 -15.64 24.02
CA ILE A 7 42.40 -14.92 24.13
C ILE A 7 42.34 -13.77 23.09
N ARG A 8 43.46 -13.10 22.86
CA ARG A 8 43.57 -11.97 21.91
C ARG A 8 43.52 -12.41 20.42
N ARG A 9 43.63 -13.70 20.12
CA ARG A 9 43.67 -14.29 18.76
C ARG A 9 42.40 -15.09 18.48
N ASN A 10 41.49 -15.21 19.39
CA ASN A 10 40.24 -15.94 19.20
C ASN A 10 39.18 -14.99 18.63
N GLN A 11 38.99 -15.04 17.31
CA GLN A 11 38.00 -14.24 16.57
C GLN A 11 36.59 -14.85 16.59
N ASP A 12 36.46 -16.07 17.14
CA ASP A 12 35.17 -16.79 17.20
C ASP A 12 34.13 -16.01 18.02
N GLY A 13 34.54 -15.36 19.10
CA GLY A 13 33.66 -14.49 19.90
C GLY A 13 33.20 -13.24 19.18
N ALA A 14 34.05 -12.64 18.34
CA ALA A 14 33.69 -11.46 17.54
C ALA A 14 32.62 -11.81 16.49
N ALA A 15 32.79 -12.94 15.79
CA ALA A 15 31.83 -13.44 14.81
C ALA A 15 30.43 -13.71 15.44
N VAL A 16 30.39 -14.25 16.65
CA VAL A 16 29.12 -14.49 17.37
C VAL A 16 28.42 -13.17 17.71
N ILE A 17 29.18 -12.17 18.15
CA ILE A 17 28.62 -10.84 18.47
C ILE A 17 28.12 -10.17 17.16
N GLU A 18 28.86 -10.25 16.09
CA GLU A 18 28.48 -9.71 14.78
C GLU A 18 27.16 -10.34 14.28
N MET A 19 27.04 -11.68 14.38
CA MET A 19 25.82 -12.40 14.03
C MET A 19 24.65 -12.03 14.95
N ALA A 20 24.90 -11.82 16.24
CA ALA A 20 23.87 -11.44 17.20
C ALA A 20 23.20 -10.08 16.86
N PHE A 21 23.94 -9.17 16.22
CA PHE A 21 23.40 -7.90 15.73
C PHE A 21 22.87 -7.99 14.28
N ALA A 22 23.55 -8.74 13.42
CA ALA A 22 23.17 -8.87 12.01
C ALA A 22 21.83 -9.59 11.83
N LEU A 23 21.56 -10.62 12.64
CA LEU A 23 20.37 -11.45 12.50
C LEU A 23 19.06 -10.69 12.81
N PRO A 24 18.93 -9.94 13.91
CA PRO A 24 17.76 -9.09 14.14
C PRO A 24 17.58 -8.02 13.05
N ALA A 25 18.65 -7.39 12.59
CA ALA A 25 18.58 -6.40 11.52
C ALA A 25 18.07 -7.01 10.21
N LEU A 26 18.54 -8.21 9.88
CA LEU A 26 18.06 -8.95 8.71
C LEU A 26 16.57 -9.30 8.80
N ILE A 27 16.10 -9.75 9.98
CA ILE A 27 14.70 -10.07 10.20
C ILE A 27 13.82 -8.83 10.01
N VAL A 28 14.20 -7.69 10.59
CA VAL A 28 13.48 -6.42 10.41
C VAL A 28 13.44 -6.02 8.94
N LEU A 29 14.56 -6.13 8.22
CA LEU A 29 14.63 -5.83 6.79
C LEU A 29 13.68 -6.72 5.98
N MET A 30 13.68 -8.02 6.21
CA MET A 30 12.77 -8.96 5.53
C MET A 30 11.32 -8.63 5.84
N TRP A 31 10.99 -8.30 7.07
CA TRP A 31 9.65 -7.90 7.47
C TRP A 31 9.18 -6.63 6.76
N MET A 32 10.06 -5.62 6.62
CA MET A 32 9.76 -4.41 5.87
C MET A 32 9.46 -4.70 4.39
N ILE A 33 10.20 -5.60 3.76
CA ILE A 33 9.94 -6.02 2.36
C ILE A 33 8.55 -6.65 2.24
N VAL A 34 8.15 -7.50 3.19
CA VAL A 34 6.80 -8.09 3.21
C VAL A 34 5.73 -7.00 3.32
N GLN A 35 5.91 -6.01 4.20
CA GLN A 35 4.96 -4.91 4.36
C GLN A 35 4.82 -4.07 3.09
N LEU A 36 5.93 -3.77 2.41
CA LEU A 36 5.89 -3.09 1.11
C LEU A 36 5.14 -3.93 0.06
N GLY A 37 5.35 -5.23 0.04
CA GLY A 37 4.60 -6.15 -0.84
C GLY A 37 3.09 -6.08 -0.61
N LEU A 38 2.64 -5.99 0.65
CA LEU A 38 1.23 -5.83 0.99
C LEU A 38 0.66 -4.49 0.49
N VAL A 39 1.43 -3.40 0.61
CA VAL A 39 1.04 -2.09 0.05
C VAL A 39 0.89 -2.16 -1.48
N PHE A 40 1.84 -2.77 -2.19
CA PHE A 40 1.74 -2.93 -3.64
C PHE A 40 0.55 -3.79 -4.06
N ARG A 41 0.26 -4.85 -3.32
CA ARG A 41 -0.93 -5.68 -3.54
C ARG A 41 -2.21 -4.87 -3.37
N ALA A 42 -2.32 -4.07 -2.32
CA ALA A 42 -3.46 -3.18 -2.08
C ALA A 42 -3.60 -2.15 -3.21
N MET A 43 -2.50 -1.57 -3.70
CA MET A 43 -2.50 -0.63 -4.82
C MET A 43 -3.06 -1.26 -6.10
N SER A 44 -2.71 -2.50 -6.40
CA SER A 44 -3.26 -3.25 -7.53
C SER A 44 -4.76 -3.47 -7.37
N GLY A 45 -5.22 -3.84 -6.17
CA GLY A 45 -6.64 -4.00 -5.85
C GLY A 45 -7.45 -2.72 -6.00
N ILE A 46 -6.89 -1.59 -5.57
CA ILE A 46 -7.51 -0.26 -5.71
C ILE A 46 -7.60 0.13 -7.20
N GLN A 47 -6.56 -0.11 -7.98
CA GLN A 47 -6.59 0.17 -9.42
C GLN A 47 -7.64 -0.67 -10.14
N HIS A 48 -7.81 -1.93 -9.75
CA HIS A 48 -8.89 -2.78 -10.26
C HIS A 48 -10.26 -2.20 -9.89
N GLY A 49 -10.47 -1.84 -8.64
CA GLY A 49 -11.70 -1.20 -8.16
C GLY A 49 -12.02 0.10 -8.93
N LEU A 50 -11.03 0.96 -9.13
CA LEU A 50 -11.18 2.18 -9.94
C LEU A 50 -11.51 1.86 -11.41
N GLY A 51 -10.97 0.77 -11.96
CA GLY A 51 -11.31 0.27 -13.29
C GLY A 51 -12.79 -0.10 -13.40
N GLU A 52 -13.29 -0.88 -12.46
CA GLU A 52 -14.69 -1.29 -12.42
C GLU A 52 -15.65 -0.11 -12.16
N GLY A 53 -15.26 0.80 -11.24
CA GLY A 53 -16.01 2.04 -11.03
C GLY A 53 -16.06 2.92 -12.28
N SER A 54 -14.96 2.99 -13.03
CA SER A 54 -14.90 3.72 -14.30
C SER A 54 -15.86 3.14 -15.34
N ARG A 55 -15.88 1.83 -15.49
CA ARG A 55 -16.81 1.15 -16.40
C ARG A 55 -18.26 1.42 -16.01
N MET A 56 -18.56 1.38 -14.72
CA MET A 56 -19.91 1.70 -14.23
C MET A 56 -20.27 3.16 -14.50
N ALA A 57 -19.35 4.09 -14.32
CA ALA A 57 -19.58 5.52 -14.55
C ALA A 57 -19.90 5.87 -16.02
N THR A 58 -19.51 5.03 -16.98
CA THR A 58 -19.81 5.22 -18.42
C THR A 58 -21.15 4.63 -18.87
N LEU A 59 -21.91 4.01 -17.97
CA LEU A 59 -23.23 3.47 -18.30
C LEU A 59 -24.25 4.59 -18.52
N PHE A 60 -25.23 4.33 -19.39
CA PHE A 60 -26.36 5.22 -19.60
C PHE A 60 -27.67 4.50 -19.20
N PRO A 61 -28.58 5.14 -18.46
CA PRO A 61 -28.46 6.46 -17.83
C PRO A 61 -27.37 6.46 -16.74
N LYS A 62 -26.77 7.65 -16.50
CA LYS A 62 -25.67 7.80 -15.53
C LYS A 62 -26.05 7.24 -14.15
N PRO A 63 -25.29 6.29 -13.59
CA PRO A 63 -25.51 5.77 -12.26
C PRO A 63 -25.28 6.85 -11.20
N THR A 64 -25.87 6.66 -10.01
CA THR A 64 -25.63 7.53 -8.86
C THR A 64 -24.20 7.41 -8.38
N ASP A 65 -23.67 8.47 -7.76
CA ASP A 65 -22.31 8.46 -7.20
C ASP A 65 -22.16 7.36 -6.15
N THR A 66 -23.20 7.10 -5.37
CA THR A 66 -23.24 6.01 -4.39
C THR A 66 -23.12 4.63 -5.07
N ALA A 67 -23.79 4.42 -6.20
CA ALA A 67 -23.69 3.16 -6.95
C ALA A 67 -22.27 2.94 -7.46
N ILE A 68 -21.61 4.00 -7.97
CA ILE A 68 -20.23 3.96 -8.42
C ILE A 68 -19.29 3.63 -7.24
N GLN A 69 -19.45 4.30 -6.10
CA GLN A 69 -18.66 4.02 -4.88
C GLN A 69 -18.85 2.58 -4.40
N THR A 70 -20.08 2.07 -4.40
CA THR A 70 -20.38 0.67 -4.05
C THR A 70 -19.71 -0.31 -4.99
N ARG A 71 -19.70 -0.02 -6.30
CA ARG A 71 -19.01 -0.86 -7.29
C ARG A 71 -17.50 -0.88 -7.05
N ILE A 72 -16.89 0.28 -6.78
CA ILE A 72 -15.47 0.36 -6.43
C ILE A 72 -15.20 -0.48 -5.18
N SER A 73 -15.98 -0.27 -4.12
CA SER A 73 -15.84 -0.97 -2.84
C SER A 73 -15.91 -2.49 -2.99
N SER A 74 -16.86 -2.98 -3.80
CA SER A 74 -17.03 -4.42 -4.03
C SER A 74 -15.92 -5.04 -4.87
N ALA A 75 -15.20 -4.26 -5.67
CA ALA A 75 -14.16 -4.72 -6.58
C ALA A 75 -12.73 -4.57 -6.02
N VAL A 76 -12.54 -3.77 -4.97
CA VAL A 76 -11.23 -3.64 -4.29
C VAL A 76 -10.86 -4.94 -3.60
N TYR A 77 -9.59 -5.34 -3.71
CA TYR A 77 -9.04 -6.54 -3.06
C TYR A 77 -7.64 -6.30 -2.51
N GLY A 78 -7.16 -7.23 -1.69
CA GLY A 78 -5.77 -7.25 -1.22
C GLY A 78 -5.39 -6.12 -0.28
N ILE A 79 -6.37 -5.48 0.38
CA ILE A 79 -6.16 -4.36 1.29
C ILE A 79 -5.38 -4.73 2.57
N GLY A 80 -5.23 -6.05 2.85
CA GLY A 80 -4.36 -6.57 3.92
C GLY A 80 -4.61 -5.92 5.27
N PRO A 81 -3.56 -5.50 6.00
CA PRO A 81 -3.71 -4.90 7.32
C PRO A 81 -4.14 -3.43 7.30
N GLY A 82 -4.31 -2.82 6.12
CA GLY A 82 -4.73 -1.44 5.96
C GLY A 82 -6.23 -1.28 5.74
N SER A 83 -6.63 -0.06 5.45
CA SER A 83 -7.98 0.32 5.10
C SER A 83 -7.98 1.20 3.85
N PHE A 84 -9.13 1.33 3.20
CA PHE A 84 -9.27 2.24 2.08
C PHE A 84 -10.49 3.15 2.27
N THR A 85 -10.40 4.33 1.69
CA THR A 85 -11.48 5.33 1.69
C THR A 85 -11.72 5.74 0.23
N ILE A 86 -12.99 5.69 -0.18
CA ILE A 86 -13.43 6.12 -1.51
C ILE A 86 -13.99 7.54 -1.36
N ALA A 87 -13.37 8.49 -2.06
CA ALA A 87 -13.91 9.85 -2.12
C ALA A 87 -15.18 9.89 -2.97
N THR A 88 -16.07 10.84 -2.68
CA THR A 88 -17.21 11.11 -3.56
C THR A 88 -16.69 11.51 -4.95
N PRO A 89 -17.25 10.92 -6.02
CA PRO A 89 -16.88 11.29 -7.38
C PRO A 89 -17.06 12.79 -7.63
N VAL A 90 -16.06 13.42 -8.24
CA VAL A 90 -16.09 14.87 -8.54
C VAL A 90 -16.37 15.04 -10.03
N THR A 91 -17.48 15.70 -10.34
CA THR A 91 -17.84 16.06 -11.73
C THR A 91 -17.10 17.32 -12.16
N GLY A 92 -16.59 17.32 -13.38
CA GLY A 92 -15.98 18.50 -14.01
C GLY A 92 -16.24 18.52 -15.51
N ASN A 93 -15.86 19.63 -16.14
CA ASN A 93 -15.90 19.80 -17.59
C ASN A 93 -14.55 20.30 -18.07
N ALA A 94 -14.08 19.71 -19.17
CA ALA A 94 -12.88 20.19 -19.86
C ALA A 94 -13.06 19.98 -21.36
N ASP A 95 -12.70 20.97 -22.14
CA ASP A 95 -12.78 21.00 -23.60
C ASP A 95 -14.20 20.64 -24.14
N GLY A 96 -15.24 21.06 -23.40
CA GLY A 96 -16.64 20.80 -23.76
C GLY A 96 -17.12 19.38 -23.44
N ALA A 97 -16.28 18.53 -22.85
CA ALA A 97 -16.66 17.19 -22.43
C ALA A 97 -16.74 17.11 -20.89
N ASN A 98 -17.74 16.37 -20.40
CA ASN A 98 -17.90 16.15 -18.96
C ASN A 98 -17.04 14.96 -18.51
N TYR A 99 -16.49 15.07 -17.32
CA TYR A 99 -15.72 13.99 -16.69
C TYR A 99 -16.09 13.77 -15.23
N LEU A 100 -15.75 12.60 -14.76
CA LEU A 100 -15.83 12.21 -13.35
C LEU A 100 -14.43 11.84 -12.87
N ASP A 101 -13.97 12.48 -11.81
CA ASP A 101 -12.73 12.08 -11.10
C ASP A 101 -13.07 11.15 -9.95
N LEU A 102 -12.63 9.90 -10.07
CA LEU A 102 -12.73 8.88 -9.03
C LEU A 102 -11.43 8.82 -8.24
N ARG A 103 -11.50 8.76 -6.91
CA ARG A 103 -10.33 8.69 -6.04
C ARG A 103 -10.52 7.68 -4.92
N VAL A 104 -9.49 6.88 -4.71
CA VAL A 104 -9.40 5.96 -3.56
C VAL A 104 -8.07 6.21 -2.86
N THR A 105 -8.12 6.30 -1.54
CA THR A 105 -6.94 6.42 -0.68
C THR A 105 -6.82 5.17 0.16
N TYR A 106 -5.65 4.57 0.14
CA TYR A 106 -5.28 3.45 1.00
C TYR A 106 -4.39 3.94 2.12
N THR A 107 -4.62 3.45 3.34
CA THR A 107 -3.82 3.79 4.52
C THR A 107 -3.50 2.51 5.28
N GLN A 108 -2.23 2.31 5.57
CA GLN A 108 -1.72 1.18 6.34
C GLN A 108 -0.79 1.69 7.43
N ALA A 109 -1.06 1.34 8.68
CA ALA A 109 -0.07 1.46 9.74
C ALA A 109 0.97 0.35 9.55
N THR A 110 2.23 0.71 9.49
CA THR A 110 3.31 -0.27 9.42
C THR A 110 3.78 -0.66 10.81
N ASP A 111 4.21 -1.91 10.96
CA ASP A 111 4.80 -2.44 12.17
C ASP A 111 6.22 -2.94 11.83
N MET A 112 7.21 -2.48 12.58
CA MET A 112 8.59 -2.88 12.41
C MET A 112 8.99 -4.03 13.34
N LEU A 113 8.03 -4.83 13.79
CA LEU A 113 8.18 -5.99 14.65
C LEU A 113 8.60 -5.65 16.10
N LEU A 114 9.52 -4.70 16.28
CA LEU A 114 10.06 -4.28 17.58
C LEU A 114 9.48 -2.93 18.06
N PHE A 115 8.96 -2.14 17.13
CA PHE A 115 8.38 -0.82 17.39
C PHE A 115 7.41 -0.43 16.26
N PRO A 116 6.42 0.43 16.53
CA PRO A 116 5.50 0.90 15.50
C PRO A 116 6.26 1.71 14.43
N GLY A 117 5.96 1.43 13.17
CA GLY A 117 6.50 2.16 12.04
C GLY A 117 5.60 3.33 11.60
N PRO A 118 6.01 4.08 10.59
CA PRO A 118 5.22 5.17 10.04
C PRO A 118 3.97 4.64 9.33
N THR A 119 2.91 5.45 9.31
CA THR A 119 1.72 5.16 8.52
C THR A 119 2.00 5.47 7.06
N ILE A 120 1.77 4.49 6.18
CA ILE A 120 1.86 4.66 4.73
C ILE A 120 0.48 5.00 4.20
N SER A 121 0.37 6.10 3.46
CA SER A 121 -0.87 6.51 2.78
C SER A 121 -0.59 6.68 1.29
N VAL A 122 -1.41 6.02 0.46
CA VAL A 122 -1.29 6.07 -1.00
C VAL A 122 -2.64 6.35 -1.61
N SER A 123 -2.73 7.42 -2.41
CA SER A 123 -3.93 7.77 -3.17
C SER A 123 -3.76 7.38 -4.64
N ARG A 124 -4.85 6.87 -5.23
CA ARG A 124 -4.99 6.65 -6.66
C ARG A 124 -6.24 7.36 -7.16
N SER A 125 -6.14 7.96 -8.33
CA SER A 125 -7.27 8.62 -8.99
C SER A 125 -7.36 8.18 -10.44
N LYS A 126 -8.58 8.21 -10.97
CA LYS A 126 -8.87 7.93 -12.38
C LYS A 126 -9.92 8.88 -12.89
N ARG A 127 -9.63 9.57 -13.99
CA ARG A 127 -10.58 10.41 -14.71
C ARG A 127 -11.33 9.57 -15.74
N VAL A 128 -12.63 9.76 -15.79
CA VAL A 128 -13.55 9.07 -16.70
C VAL A 128 -14.36 10.11 -17.44
N TRP A 129 -14.33 10.07 -18.76
CA TRP A 129 -15.19 10.90 -19.60
C TRP A 129 -16.59 10.29 -19.66
N VAL A 130 -17.59 11.08 -19.41
CA VAL A 130 -18.98 10.63 -19.29
C VAL A 130 -19.89 11.47 -20.20
N ALA A 131 -20.84 10.80 -20.83
CA ALA A 131 -21.93 11.46 -21.54
C ALA A 131 -23.02 11.78 -20.49
N ILE A 132 -23.21 13.06 -20.23
CA ILE A 132 -24.25 13.57 -19.29
C ILE A 132 -25.22 14.41 -20.10
#